data_cb7f0566fa57019347afe0fdfddb7e16
#
_entry.id   cb7f0566fa57019347afe0fdfddb7e16
#
_cell.length_a   1.000
_cell.length_b   1.000
_cell.length_c   1.000
_cell.angle_alpha   90.00
_cell.angle_beta   90.00
_cell.angle_gamma   90.00
#
_symmetry.space_group_name_H-M   'P 1'
#
loop_
_entity.id
_entity.type
_entity.pdbx_description
1 polymer ?
#
loop_
_entity_poly.entity_id
_entity_poly.type
_entity_poly.pdbx_seq_one_letter_code
_entity_poly.pdbx_strand_id
1 'polypeptide(L)'
;MEMVINLLLFYSKILVVLLLFQQISNQPIKPLWYIITPFLYVLLLIICPPVGYFAYFFIFIAYNIYRNRYKSKILNIFYGLYPIIVDSLLGRMLGFYVFPLLGVYVFNEASLSWYDILIELLVFPFHLLIVKSLRLDFNEIKEGFKRHYFRYLLLLINISMLVYMLLVSTFVIYRDKLANADIWRGHINNFYIILFFV
;
A
#
# COMPACT_ATOMS: atom_id res chain seq x y z
N MET A 1 25.41 -5.09 5.25
CA MET A 1 24.24 -5.74 5.88
C MET A 1 22.98 -4.90 5.63
N GLU A 2 23.01 -3.61 5.87
CA GLU A 2 21.88 -2.66 5.69
C GLU A 2 21.30 -2.64 4.26
N MET A 3 22.16 -2.64 3.23
CA MET A 3 21.73 -2.71 1.84
C MET A 3 20.90 -3.98 1.53
N VAL A 4 21.28 -5.12 2.11
CA VAL A 4 20.56 -6.38 1.90
C VAL A 4 19.19 -6.33 2.57
N ILE A 5 19.09 -5.77 3.78
CA ILE A 5 17.83 -5.59 4.50
C ILE A 5 16.90 -4.67 3.71
N ASN A 6 17.41 -3.57 3.16
CA ASN A 6 16.66 -2.66 2.29
C ASN A 6 16.08 -3.37 1.07
N LEU A 7 16.91 -4.14 0.36
CA LEU A 7 16.47 -4.88 -0.83
C LEU A 7 15.39 -5.91 -0.49
N LEU A 8 15.57 -6.64 0.61
CA LEU A 8 14.58 -7.62 1.09
C LEU A 8 13.28 -6.95 1.50
N LEU A 9 13.34 -5.79 2.18
CA LEU A 9 12.15 -5.03 2.57
C LEU A 9 11.36 -4.57 1.34
N PHE A 10 12.03 -3.98 0.33
CA PHE A 10 11.35 -3.57 -0.90
C PHE A 10 10.79 -4.75 -1.68
N TYR A 11 11.50 -5.88 -1.68
CA TYR A 11 11.02 -7.10 -2.32
C TYR A 11 9.76 -7.63 -1.62
N SER A 12 9.78 -7.74 -0.28
CA SER A 12 8.64 -8.21 0.51
C SER A 12 7.43 -7.28 0.36
N LYS A 13 7.67 -5.97 0.31
CA LYS A 13 6.61 -4.97 0.09
C LYS A 13 5.84 -5.19 -1.21
N ILE A 14 6.53 -5.35 -2.32
CA ILE A 14 5.86 -5.62 -3.61
C ILE A 14 5.14 -6.96 -3.60
N LEU A 15 5.73 -7.97 -2.97
CA LEU A 15 5.12 -9.30 -2.85
C LEU A 15 3.79 -9.22 -2.07
N VAL A 16 3.78 -8.51 -0.95
CA VAL A 16 2.58 -8.31 -0.12
C VAL A 16 1.51 -7.54 -0.90
N VAL A 17 1.88 -6.46 -1.60
CA VAL A 17 0.92 -5.70 -2.41
C VAL A 17 0.35 -6.53 -3.56
N LEU A 18 1.14 -7.41 -4.19
CA LEU A 18 0.62 -8.34 -5.20
C LEU A 18 -0.41 -9.31 -4.61
N LEU A 19 -0.15 -9.83 -3.40
CA LEU A 19 -1.10 -10.70 -2.70
C LEU A 19 -2.40 -9.96 -2.35
N LEU A 20 -2.28 -8.75 -1.81
CA LEU A 20 -3.43 -7.87 -1.53
C LEU A 20 -4.21 -7.55 -2.82
N PHE A 21 -3.50 -7.20 -3.89
CA PHE A 21 -4.14 -6.92 -5.19
C PHE A 21 -4.92 -8.12 -5.72
N GLN A 22 -4.34 -9.33 -5.67
CA GLN A 22 -5.02 -10.54 -6.08
C GLN A 22 -6.28 -10.80 -5.27
N GLN A 23 -6.21 -10.65 -3.94
CA GLN A 23 -7.34 -10.85 -3.05
C GLN A 23 -8.45 -9.83 -3.29
N ILE A 24 -8.11 -8.53 -3.35
CA ILE A 24 -9.08 -7.44 -3.43
C ILE A 24 -9.72 -7.34 -4.81
N SER A 25 -8.94 -7.49 -5.88
CA SER A 25 -9.44 -7.43 -7.26
C SER A 25 -10.10 -8.73 -7.72
N ASN A 26 -9.89 -9.82 -6.98
CA ASN A 26 -10.26 -11.19 -7.36
C ASN A 26 -9.74 -11.58 -8.75
N GLN A 27 -8.48 -11.17 -9.05
CA GLN A 27 -7.81 -11.45 -10.33
C GLN A 27 -6.60 -12.33 -10.09
N PRO A 28 -6.55 -13.56 -10.67
CA PRO A 28 -5.40 -14.42 -10.49
C PRO A 28 -4.16 -13.82 -11.16
N ILE A 29 -3.07 -13.74 -10.42
CA ILE A 29 -1.75 -13.34 -10.92
C ILE A 29 -0.96 -14.62 -11.23
N LYS A 30 -0.32 -14.67 -12.39
CA LYS A 30 0.54 -15.82 -12.73
C LYS A 30 1.72 -15.88 -11.76
N PRO A 31 2.13 -17.07 -11.27
CA PRO A 31 3.21 -17.21 -10.28
C PRO A 31 4.51 -16.50 -10.65
N LEU A 32 4.83 -16.48 -11.93
CA LEU A 32 6.04 -15.81 -12.45
C LEU A 32 6.09 -14.30 -12.09
N TRP A 33 4.94 -13.63 -12.01
CA TRP A 33 4.88 -12.20 -11.67
C TRP A 33 5.23 -11.90 -10.21
N TYR A 34 5.06 -12.86 -9.29
CA TYR A 34 5.49 -12.70 -7.90
C TYR A 34 7.01 -12.65 -7.74
N ILE A 35 7.76 -13.10 -8.77
CA ILE A 35 9.22 -13.04 -8.78
C ILE A 35 9.67 -11.83 -9.62
N ILE A 36 9.14 -11.69 -10.83
CA ILE A 36 9.59 -10.65 -11.78
C ILE A 36 9.26 -9.24 -11.30
N THR A 37 8.03 -9.00 -10.81
CA THR A 37 7.60 -7.65 -10.43
C THR A 37 8.41 -7.05 -9.29
N PRO A 38 8.63 -7.76 -8.14
CA PRO A 38 9.49 -7.25 -7.09
C PRO A 38 10.91 -6.98 -7.57
N PHE A 39 11.48 -7.88 -8.39
CA PHE A 39 12.83 -7.71 -8.93
C PHE A 39 12.94 -6.46 -9.81
N LEU A 40 12.01 -6.26 -10.75
CA LEU A 40 11.97 -5.08 -11.61
C LEU A 40 11.78 -3.79 -10.82
N TYR A 41 10.96 -3.82 -9.78
CA TYR A 41 10.75 -2.67 -8.92
C TYR A 41 12.02 -2.29 -8.14
N VAL A 42 12.68 -3.26 -7.53
CA VAL A 42 13.96 -3.03 -6.84
C VAL A 42 15.00 -2.47 -7.81
N LEU A 43 15.09 -3.01 -9.01
CA LEU A 43 15.98 -2.50 -10.05
C LEU A 43 15.67 -1.03 -10.41
N LEU A 44 14.40 -0.69 -10.55
CA LEU A 44 13.95 0.67 -10.85
C LEU A 44 14.28 1.64 -9.71
N LEU A 45 14.12 1.22 -8.45
CA LEU A 45 14.51 2.02 -7.29
C LEU A 45 16.02 2.28 -7.21
N ILE A 46 16.84 1.31 -7.61
CA ILE A 46 18.29 1.48 -7.64
C ILE A 46 18.71 2.47 -8.74
N ILE A 47 18.12 2.35 -9.94
CA ILE A 47 18.50 3.17 -11.10
C ILE A 47 17.98 4.61 -10.96
N CYS A 48 16.72 4.77 -10.53
CA CYS A 48 16.07 6.08 -10.47
C CYS A 48 15.06 6.13 -9.30
N PRO A 49 15.52 6.38 -8.04
CA PRO A 49 14.68 6.33 -6.85
C PRO A 49 13.39 7.17 -6.94
N PRO A 50 13.42 8.45 -7.38
CA PRO A 50 12.20 9.27 -7.46
C PRO A 50 11.16 8.65 -8.40
N VAL A 51 11.61 8.17 -9.56
CA VAL A 51 10.71 7.50 -10.54
C VAL A 51 10.17 6.19 -9.96
N GLY A 52 11.00 5.42 -9.25
CA GLY A 52 10.60 4.17 -8.61
C GLY A 52 9.47 4.38 -7.62
N TYR A 53 9.57 5.38 -6.75
CA TYR A 53 8.52 5.70 -5.78
C TYR A 53 7.19 6.05 -6.44
N PHE A 54 7.19 6.84 -7.53
CA PHE A 54 5.96 7.19 -8.24
C PHE A 54 5.46 6.06 -9.14
N ALA A 55 6.36 5.36 -9.84
CA ALA A 55 6.00 4.25 -10.73
C ALA A 55 5.25 3.14 -9.99
N TYR A 56 5.61 2.88 -8.74
CA TYR A 56 4.93 1.92 -7.87
C TYR A 56 3.41 2.10 -7.84
N PHE A 57 2.95 3.35 -7.73
CA PHE A 57 1.52 3.66 -7.66
C PHE A 57 0.81 3.46 -9.00
N PHE A 58 1.47 3.84 -10.08
CA PHE A 58 0.87 3.82 -11.41
C PHE A 58 0.91 2.44 -12.06
N ILE A 59 1.86 1.58 -11.72
CA ILE A 59 1.99 0.24 -12.30
C ILE A 59 0.73 -0.59 -12.07
N PHE A 60 0.22 -0.63 -10.84
CA PHE A 60 -0.98 -1.41 -10.51
C PHE A 60 -2.25 -0.82 -11.13
N ILE A 61 -2.37 0.51 -11.20
CA ILE A 61 -3.48 1.18 -11.89
C ILE A 61 -3.42 0.85 -13.37
N ALA A 62 -2.27 1.01 -14.01
CA ALA A 62 -2.07 0.74 -15.44
C ALA A 62 -2.32 -0.73 -15.77
N TYR A 63 -1.79 -1.65 -14.96
CA TYR A 63 -2.03 -3.09 -15.11
C TYR A 63 -3.53 -3.40 -15.03
N ASN A 64 -4.24 -2.84 -14.06
CA ASN A 64 -5.66 -3.09 -13.89
C ASN A 64 -6.49 -2.47 -15.03
N ILE A 65 -6.15 -1.26 -15.50
CA ILE A 65 -6.78 -0.65 -16.67
C ILE A 65 -6.55 -1.49 -17.93
N TYR A 66 -5.32 -1.97 -18.15
CA TYR A 66 -4.98 -2.80 -19.30
C TYR A 66 -5.78 -4.10 -19.30
N ARG A 67 -5.83 -4.80 -18.16
CA ARG A 67 -6.50 -6.09 -18.04
C ARG A 67 -8.03 -5.97 -18.06
N ASN A 68 -8.57 -4.88 -17.49
CA ASN A 68 -10.00 -4.63 -17.35
C ASN A 68 -10.46 -3.43 -18.20
N ARG A 69 -9.90 -3.24 -19.37
CA ARG A 69 -10.15 -2.07 -20.24
C ARG A 69 -11.62 -1.79 -20.56
N TYR A 70 -12.49 -2.77 -20.43
CA TYR A 70 -13.94 -2.62 -20.64
C TYR A 70 -14.74 -2.30 -19.35
N LYS A 71 -14.06 -2.30 -18.18
CA LYS A 71 -14.67 -1.94 -16.90
C LYS A 71 -14.46 -0.45 -16.61
N SER A 72 -15.23 0.05 -15.64
CA SER A 72 -15.10 1.46 -15.24
C SER A 72 -13.68 1.83 -14.80
N LYS A 73 -13.19 2.98 -15.30
CA LYS A 73 -11.89 3.54 -14.90
C LYS A 73 -11.80 3.80 -13.40
N ILE A 74 -12.91 4.25 -12.76
CA ILE A 74 -12.98 4.53 -11.32
C ILE A 74 -12.71 3.26 -10.51
N LEU A 75 -13.33 2.13 -10.91
CA LEU A 75 -13.07 0.82 -10.28
C LEU A 75 -11.63 0.37 -10.49
N ASN A 76 -11.07 0.58 -11.68
CA ASN A 76 -9.70 0.19 -11.98
C ASN A 76 -8.69 0.99 -11.15
N ILE A 77 -8.94 2.28 -10.92
CA ILE A 77 -8.12 3.12 -10.03
C ILE A 77 -8.23 2.61 -8.59
N PHE A 78 -9.44 2.33 -8.10
CA PHE A 78 -9.65 1.81 -6.77
C PHE A 78 -8.87 0.50 -6.54
N TYR A 79 -9.07 -0.50 -7.39
CA TYR A 79 -8.38 -1.79 -7.24
C TYR A 79 -6.86 -1.69 -7.44
N GLY A 80 -6.36 -0.68 -8.13
CA GLY A 80 -4.92 -0.44 -8.26
C GLY A 80 -4.31 0.26 -7.05
N LEU A 81 -5.00 1.24 -6.47
CA LEU A 81 -4.49 2.04 -5.35
C LEU A 81 -4.72 1.40 -3.97
N TYR A 82 -5.90 0.83 -3.77
CA TYR A 82 -6.32 0.32 -2.46
C TYR A 82 -5.31 -0.67 -1.84
N PRO A 83 -4.78 -1.68 -2.57
CA PRO A 83 -3.77 -2.59 -2.02
C PRO A 83 -2.53 -1.88 -1.48
N ILE A 84 -2.07 -0.85 -2.18
CA ILE A 84 -0.87 -0.09 -1.82
C ILE A 84 -1.12 0.72 -0.54
N ILE A 85 -2.30 1.33 -0.44
CA ILE A 85 -2.68 2.13 0.72
C ILE A 85 -2.87 1.26 1.95
N VAL A 86 -3.57 0.14 1.80
CA VAL A 86 -3.75 -0.85 2.86
C VAL A 86 -2.40 -1.34 3.36
N ASP A 87 -1.50 -1.70 2.47
CA ASP A 87 -0.13 -2.08 2.81
C ASP A 87 0.56 -0.99 3.64
N SER A 88 0.55 0.24 3.17
CA SER A 88 1.18 1.37 3.87
C SER A 88 0.55 1.64 5.24
N LEU A 89 -0.78 1.63 5.35
CA LEU A 89 -1.49 1.94 6.60
C LEU A 89 -1.39 0.81 7.61
N LEU A 90 -1.57 -0.45 7.18
CA LEU A 90 -1.47 -1.61 8.08
C LEU A 90 -0.04 -1.85 8.55
N GLY A 91 0.96 -1.68 7.69
CA GLY A 91 2.35 -1.77 8.10
C GLY A 91 2.67 -0.76 9.21
N ARG A 92 2.18 0.47 9.08
CA ARG A 92 2.34 1.50 10.13
C ARG A 92 1.51 1.19 11.38
N MET A 93 0.29 0.71 11.22
CA MET A 93 -0.55 0.30 12.35
C MET A 93 0.12 -0.82 13.14
N LEU A 94 0.66 -1.82 12.49
CA LEU A 94 1.44 -2.88 13.13
C LEU A 94 2.66 -2.32 13.85
N GLY A 95 3.48 -1.51 13.18
CA GLY A 95 4.73 -1.00 13.72
C GLY A 95 4.56 0.03 14.84
N PHE A 96 3.55 0.93 14.76
CA PHE A 96 3.35 1.98 15.78
C PHE A 96 2.47 1.56 16.95
N TYR A 97 1.55 0.61 16.74
CA TYR A 97 0.58 0.26 17.79
C TYR A 97 0.74 -1.19 18.27
N VAL A 98 0.82 -2.17 17.34
CA VAL A 98 0.81 -3.57 17.74
C VAL A 98 2.17 -4.00 18.30
N PHE A 99 3.26 -3.72 17.62
CA PHE A 99 4.61 -4.13 18.07
C PHE A 99 5.05 -3.46 19.38
N PRO A 100 4.79 -2.16 19.64
CA PRO A 100 5.07 -1.55 20.94
C PRO A 100 4.30 -2.19 22.09
N LEU A 101 3.07 -2.68 21.88
CA LEU A 101 2.33 -3.43 22.90
C LEU A 101 3.01 -4.77 23.25
N LEU A 102 3.80 -5.31 22.33
CA LEU A 102 4.62 -6.51 22.54
C LEU A 102 6.03 -6.18 23.08
N GLY A 103 6.30 -4.91 23.41
CA GLY A 103 7.60 -4.44 23.90
C GLY A 103 8.66 -4.23 22.83
N VAL A 104 8.28 -4.27 21.54
CA VAL A 104 9.20 -4.10 20.40
C VAL A 104 8.99 -2.72 19.77
N TYR A 105 9.99 -1.84 19.89
CA TYR A 105 9.94 -0.46 19.35
C TYR A 105 10.75 -0.38 18.05
N VAL A 106 10.12 -0.65 16.94
CA VAL A 106 10.76 -0.78 15.62
C VAL A 106 11.18 0.57 15.03
N PHE A 107 10.40 1.64 15.27
CA PHE A 107 10.61 2.94 14.62
C PHE A 107 11.53 3.91 15.38
N ASN A 108 12.15 3.47 16.48
CA ASN A 108 13.09 4.30 17.25
C ASN A 108 14.55 4.18 16.78
N GLU A 109 14.84 3.27 15.86
CA GLU A 109 16.17 3.06 15.34
C GLU A 109 16.39 3.83 14.03
N ALA A 110 17.55 4.46 13.91
CA ALA A 110 17.94 5.18 12.69
C ALA A 110 18.23 4.25 11.49
N SER A 111 18.28 2.94 11.73
CA SER A 111 18.58 1.90 10.74
C SER A 111 17.41 0.94 10.56
N LEU A 112 17.17 0.50 9.33
CA LEU A 112 16.21 -0.55 9.02
C LEU A 112 16.62 -1.87 9.67
N SER A 113 15.64 -2.55 10.23
CA SER A 113 15.80 -3.78 10.99
C SER A 113 15.07 -4.97 10.34
N TRP A 114 15.37 -6.18 10.80
CA TRP A 114 14.62 -7.37 10.41
C TRP A 114 13.15 -7.30 10.84
N TYR A 115 12.83 -6.51 11.86
CA TYR A 115 11.46 -6.27 12.30
C TYR A 115 10.63 -5.54 11.24
N ASP A 116 11.24 -4.66 10.43
CA ASP A 116 10.53 -3.98 9.33
C ASP A 116 10.08 -5.00 8.28
N ILE A 117 10.91 -5.98 7.94
CA ILE A 117 10.56 -7.08 7.04
C ILE A 117 9.45 -7.94 7.64
N LEU A 118 9.54 -8.24 8.94
CA LEU A 118 8.52 -9.03 9.64
C LEU A 118 7.17 -8.30 9.65
N ILE A 119 7.17 -7.01 9.95
CA ILE A 119 5.96 -6.17 9.90
C ILE A 119 5.35 -6.22 8.51
N GLU A 120 6.16 -6.03 7.48
CA GLU A 120 5.70 -6.05 6.09
C GLU A 120 5.02 -7.39 5.73
N LEU A 121 5.64 -8.51 6.08
CA LEU A 121 5.07 -9.83 5.84
C LEU A 121 3.79 -10.11 6.64
N LEU A 122 3.63 -9.48 7.81
CA LEU A 122 2.41 -9.60 8.63
C LEU A 122 1.24 -8.75 8.11
N VAL A 123 1.47 -7.79 7.24
CA VAL A 123 0.40 -6.95 6.67
C VAL A 123 -0.67 -7.80 5.98
N PHE A 124 -0.27 -8.76 5.14
CA PHE A 124 -1.23 -9.59 4.40
C PHE A 124 -2.10 -10.48 5.30
N PRO A 125 -1.55 -11.30 6.23
CA PRO A 125 -2.38 -12.07 7.15
C PRO A 125 -3.23 -11.19 8.07
N PHE A 126 -2.74 -10.02 8.48
CA PHE A 126 -3.51 -9.08 9.27
C PHE A 126 -4.69 -8.48 8.47
N HIS A 127 -4.48 -8.13 7.22
CA HIS A 127 -5.56 -7.73 6.31
C HIS A 127 -6.62 -8.83 6.14
N LEU A 128 -6.19 -10.10 5.99
CA LEU A 128 -7.13 -11.23 5.92
C LEU A 128 -7.99 -11.35 7.18
N LEU A 129 -7.40 -11.13 8.37
CA LEU A 129 -8.14 -11.12 9.63
C LEU A 129 -9.18 -10.00 9.66
N ILE A 130 -8.82 -8.78 9.23
CA ILE A 130 -9.74 -7.64 9.14
C ILE A 130 -10.90 -7.95 8.20
N VAL A 131 -10.59 -8.39 6.98
CA VAL A 131 -11.60 -8.74 5.97
C VAL A 131 -12.57 -9.81 6.47
N LYS A 132 -12.05 -10.85 7.12
CA LYS A 132 -12.86 -11.92 7.71
C LYS A 132 -13.70 -11.42 8.90
N SER A 133 -13.11 -10.63 9.79
CA SER A 133 -13.79 -10.12 11.00
C SER A 133 -14.91 -9.15 10.66
N LEU A 134 -14.67 -8.26 9.70
CA LEU A 134 -15.65 -7.28 9.23
C LEU A 134 -16.56 -7.81 8.12
N ARG A 135 -16.37 -9.05 7.69
CA ARG A 135 -17.12 -9.70 6.60
C ARG A 135 -17.13 -8.85 5.31
N LEU A 136 -15.99 -8.22 4.98
CA LEU A 136 -15.89 -7.37 3.81
C LEU A 136 -15.90 -8.21 2.53
N ASP A 137 -16.84 -7.92 1.63
CA ASP A 137 -16.88 -8.51 0.28
C ASP A 137 -16.56 -7.44 -0.77
N PHE A 138 -15.37 -7.53 -1.37
CA PHE A 138 -14.95 -6.61 -2.43
C PHE A 138 -15.75 -6.78 -3.73
N ASN A 139 -16.53 -7.84 -3.89
CA ASN A 139 -17.44 -7.99 -5.03
C ASN A 139 -18.64 -7.06 -4.90
N GLU A 140 -19.09 -6.76 -3.68
CA GLU A 140 -20.18 -5.80 -3.43
C GLU A 140 -19.82 -4.41 -3.96
N ILE A 141 -18.55 -4.04 -3.98
CA ILE A 141 -18.08 -2.78 -4.57
C ILE A 141 -18.41 -2.74 -6.07
N LYS A 142 -18.28 -3.86 -6.79
CA LYS A 142 -18.61 -3.95 -8.22
C LYS A 142 -20.12 -3.82 -8.45
N GLU A 143 -20.92 -4.40 -7.56
CA GLU A 143 -22.38 -4.33 -7.63
C GLU A 143 -22.90 -2.96 -7.22
N GLY A 144 -22.39 -2.41 -6.13
CA GLY A 144 -22.69 -1.06 -5.66
C GLY A 144 -22.39 0.01 -6.68
N PHE A 145 -21.37 -0.20 -7.53
CA PHE A 145 -21.00 0.73 -8.60
C PHE A 145 -22.11 0.98 -9.63
N LYS A 146 -23.12 0.13 -9.72
CA LYS A 146 -24.32 0.36 -10.56
C LYS A 146 -25.13 1.56 -10.06
N ARG A 147 -25.05 1.92 -8.78
CA ARG A 147 -25.77 3.03 -8.16
C ARG A 147 -24.99 4.33 -8.32
N HIS A 148 -25.65 5.42 -8.76
CA HIS A 148 -24.99 6.72 -8.96
C HIS A 148 -24.28 7.25 -7.72
N TYR A 149 -24.96 7.22 -6.56
CA TYR A 149 -24.38 7.64 -5.29
C TYR A 149 -23.06 6.92 -4.98
N PHE A 150 -23.02 5.62 -5.18
CA PHE A 150 -21.82 4.81 -4.89
C PHE A 150 -20.65 5.16 -5.82
N ARG A 151 -20.92 5.58 -7.06
CA ARG A 151 -19.86 6.04 -7.99
C ARG A 151 -19.20 7.31 -7.49
N TYR A 152 -19.97 8.27 -6.96
CA TYR A 152 -19.41 9.50 -6.38
C TYR A 152 -18.62 9.21 -5.11
N LEU A 153 -19.13 8.35 -4.24
CA LEU A 153 -18.41 7.91 -3.04
C LEU A 153 -17.07 7.26 -3.41
N LEU A 154 -17.07 6.34 -4.36
CA LEU A 154 -15.86 5.67 -4.81
C LEU A 154 -14.87 6.62 -5.48
N LEU A 155 -15.37 7.63 -6.21
CA LEU A 155 -14.53 8.70 -6.76
C LEU A 155 -13.87 9.51 -5.64
N LEU A 156 -14.61 9.88 -4.61
CA LEU A 156 -14.09 10.60 -3.44
C LEU A 156 -13.01 9.77 -2.72
N ILE A 157 -13.26 8.49 -2.51
CA ILE A 157 -12.28 7.56 -1.92
C ILE A 157 -11.01 7.51 -2.78
N ASN A 158 -11.12 7.39 -4.11
CA ASN A 158 -9.97 7.38 -5.00
C ASN A 158 -9.17 8.69 -4.93
N ILE A 159 -9.84 9.85 -4.88
CA ILE A 159 -9.18 11.15 -4.72
C ILE A 159 -8.46 11.20 -3.38
N SER A 160 -9.12 10.79 -2.29
CA SER A 160 -8.51 10.72 -0.96
C SER A 160 -7.27 9.83 -0.94
N MET A 161 -7.34 8.67 -1.58
CA MET A 161 -6.21 7.75 -1.73
C MET A 161 -5.04 8.38 -2.50
N LEU A 162 -5.32 9.09 -3.61
CA LEU A 162 -4.29 9.79 -4.39
C LEU A 162 -3.64 10.93 -3.58
N VAL A 163 -4.44 11.69 -2.84
CA VAL A 163 -3.92 12.75 -1.96
C VAL A 163 -3.01 12.17 -0.89
N TYR A 164 -3.43 11.08 -0.22
CA TYR A 164 -2.58 10.39 0.74
C TYR A 164 -1.23 10.00 0.13
N MET A 165 -1.25 9.36 -1.03
CA MET A 165 -0.05 8.89 -1.71
C MET A 165 0.90 10.04 -2.08
N LEU A 166 0.36 11.15 -2.60
CA LEU A 166 1.14 12.34 -2.93
C LEU A 166 1.77 12.95 -1.67
N LEU A 167 1.00 13.10 -0.60
CA LEU A 167 1.51 13.65 0.66
C LEU A 167 2.63 12.76 1.24
N VAL A 168 2.38 11.45 1.39
CA VAL A 168 3.39 10.53 1.95
C VAL A 168 4.65 10.51 1.08
N SER A 169 4.51 10.44 -0.24
CA SER A 169 5.66 10.46 -1.17
C SER A 169 6.45 11.76 -1.06
N THR A 170 5.77 12.91 -0.94
CA THR A 170 6.42 14.21 -0.75
C THR A 170 7.25 14.24 0.53
N PHE A 171 6.68 13.77 1.64
CA PHE A 171 7.40 13.71 2.91
C PHE A 171 8.56 12.70 2.92
N VAL A 172 8.50 11.64 2.13
CA VAL A 172 9.62 10.70 1.96
C VAL A 172 10.73 11.31 1.11
N ILE A 173 10.39 11.92 -0.03
CA ILE A 173 11.37 12.45 -0.99
C ILE A 173 12.06 13.71 -0.44
N TYR A 174 11.34 14.57 0.27
CA TYR A 174 11.84 15.85 0.78
C TYR A 174 12.07 15.83 2.30
N ARG A 175 12.30 14.65 2.89
CA ARG A 175 12.47 14.47 4.33
C ARG A 175 13.51 15.45 4.91
N ASP A 176 14.66 15.55 4.26
CA ASP A 176 15.79 16.36 4.74
C ASP A 176 15.57 17.89 4.56
N LYS A 177 14.58 18.27 3.73
CA LYS A 177 14.29 19.68 3.42
C LYS A 177 13.08 20.23 4.19
N LEU A 178 12.22 19.36 4.69
CA LEU A 178 10.98 19.73 5.37
C LEU A 178 11.16 19.62 6.89
N ALA A 179 11.06 20.74 7.58
CA ALA A 179 11.04 20.75 9.05
C ALA A 179 9.90 19.88 9.57
N ASN A 180 10.20 19.00 10.54
CA ASN A 180 9.24 18.10 11.17
C ASN A 180 8.51 17.15 10.20
N ALA A 181 9.12 16.76 9.07
CA ALA A 181 8.54 15.89 8.07
C ALA A 181 7.99 14.58 8.66
N ASP A 182 8.72 13.96 9.60
CA ASP A 182 8.32 12.71 10.24
C ASP A 182 7.09 12.88 11.15
N ILE A 183 6.97 14.02 11.84
CA ILE A 183 5.81 14.35 12.68
C ILE A 183 4.56 14.52 11.82
N TRP A 184 4.65 15.31 10.76
CA TRP A 184 3.56 15.53 9.82
C TRP A 184 3.14 14.22 9.12
N ARG A 185 4.10 13.41 8.71
CA ARG A 185 3.84 12.09 8.16
C ARG A 185 3.10 11.19 9.15
N GLY A 186 3.47 11.25 10.43
CA GLY A 186 2.76 10.55 11.52
C GLY A 186 1.30 10.98 11.63
N HIS A 187 1.02 12.27 11.67
CA HIS A 187 -0.35 12.81 11.74
C HIS A 187 -1.20 12.41 10.52
N ILE A 188 -0.64 12.50 9.32
CA ILE A 188 -1.33 12.09 8.09
C ILE A 188 -1.66 10.61 8.14
N ASN A 189 -0.74 9.74 8.53
CA ASN A 189 -1.00 8.32 8.63
C ASN A 189 -2.10 8.01 9.66
N ASN A 190 -2.05 8.63 10.85
CA ASN A 190 -3.07 8.43 11.87
C ASN A 190 -4.45 8.87 11.38
N PHE A 191 -4.53 10.02 10.70
CA PHE A 191 -5.78 10.48 10.10
C PHE A 191 -6.34 9.45 9.09
N TYR A 192 -5.50 8.93 8.21
CA TYR A 192 -5.94 7.95 7.22
C TYR A 192 -6.24 6.56 7.82
N ILE A 193 -5.55 6.14 8.88
CA ILE A 193 -5.91 4.93 9.63
C ILE A 193 -7.33 5.05 10.16
N ILE A 194 -7.66 6.19 10.80
CA ILE A 194 -9.02 6.45 11.29
C ILE A 194 -10.02 6.46 10.13
N LEU A 195 -9.71 7.17 9.05
CA LEU A 195 -10.61 7.31 7.89
C LEU A 195 -10.94 5.97 7.21
N PHE A 196 -10.00 5.01 7.17
CA PHE A 196 -10.17 3.75 6.42
C PHE A 196 -10.55 2.55 7.26
N PHE A 197 -10.34 2.59 8.59
CA PHE A 197 -10.56 1.43 9.46
C PHE A 197 -11.51 1.69 10.65
N VAL A 198 -11.88 2.92 10.90
CA VAL A 198 -12.86 3.33 11.94
C VAL A 198 -14.09 3.96 11.28
#